data_cf678e37279b16bdfdb5115ad83ad769
#
_entry.id   cf678e37279b16bdfdb5115ad83ad769
#
_cell.length_a   1.000
_cell.length_b   1.000
_cell.length_c   1.000
_cell.angle_alpha   90.00
_cell.angle_beta   90.00
_cell.angle_gamma   90.00
#
_symmetry.space_group_name_H-M   'P 1'
#
loop_
_entity.id
_entity.type
_entity.pdbx_description
1 polymer ?
#
loop_
_entity_poly.entity_id
_entity_poly.type
_entity_poly.pdbx_seq_one_letter_code
_entity_poly.pdbx_strand_id
1 'polypeptide(L)'
;MSIQSGSQKFYSQIRRKGGGTIDQIDAPVAVSQTINKGDWLKLSSGKVAQAITKGGAGSITLAAASPGLYAVALGGITTDANGIATDGTGRTTLPVALLNDDTEIMLGLYSATPANSTQGTAGTNVGASFDLGIFVSAAAGNPWTYVMSVTTTAACLTLVEKSIESSSNEQYGFVWVKPLAAARVGA
;
A
#
# COMPACT_ATOMS: atom_id res chain seq x y z
N MET A 1 -18.40 10.84 -9.05
CA MET A 1 -17.91 9.71 -8.24
C MET A 1 -18.10 10.04 -6.78
N SER A 2 -18.95 9.30 -6.05
CA SER A 2 -19.21 9.59 -4.63
C SER A 2 -18.02 9.14 -3.79
N ILE A 3 -17.37 10.08 -3.11
CA ILE A 3 -16.27 9.82 -2.20
C ILE A 3 -16.87 9.35 -0.89
N GLN A 4 -16.72 8.08 -0.54
CA GLN A 4 -17.09 7.61 0.79
C GLN A 4 -16.13 8.22 1.81
N SER A 5 -16.70 8.96 2.78
CA SER A 5 -15.92 9.60 3.84
C SER A 5 -15.25 8.57 4.73
N GLY A 6 -13.95 8.76 5.00
CA GLY A 6 -13.18 7.96 5.96
C GLY A 6 -12.70 6.60 5.47
N SER A 7 -12.99 6.19 4.23
CA SER A 7 -12.54 4.92 3.67
C SER A 7 -11.39 5.09 2.69
N GLN A 8 -10.62 4.03 2.52
CA GLN A 8 -9.59 3.94 1.49
C GLN A 8 -10.22 4.13 0.10
N LYS A 9 -9.72 5.09 -0.66
CA LYS A 9 -10.34 5.54 -1.90
C LYS A 9 -10.15 4.58 -3.07
N PHE A 10 -9.08 3.79 -3.05
CA PHE A 10 -8.74 2.83 -4.08
C PHE A 10 -8.24 1.54 -3.44
N TYR A 11 -8.85 0.43 -3.81
CA TYR A 11 -8.26 -0.87 -3.53
C TYR A 11 -7.10 -1.05 -4.49
N SER A 12 -5.93 -1.30 -3.98
CA SER A 12 -4.80 -1.73 -4.78
C SER A 12 -5.19 -3.02 -5.51
N GLN A 13 -5.07 -3.04 -6.83
CA GLN A 13 -5.14 -4.30 -7.55
C GLN A 13 -3.82 -5.03 -7.32
N ILE A 14 -3.92 -6.33 -7.11
CA ILE A 14 -2.75 -7.20 -6.89
C ILE A 14 -2.75 -8.25 -7.98
N ARG A 15 -1.61 -8.43 -8.63
CA ARG A 15 -1.40 -9.49 -9.62
C ARG A 15 -0.09 -10.23 -9.37
N ARG A 16 0.01 -11.44 -9.91
CA ARG A 16 1.28 -12.17 -10.00
C ARG A 16 1.91 -11.92 -11.37
N LYS A 17 3.21 -11.62 -11.39
CA LYS A 17 3.97 -11.49 -12.63
C LYS A 17 3.86 -12.80 -13.43
N GLY A 18 3.49 -12.68 -14.72
CA GLY A 18 3.28 -13.85 -15.57
C GLY A 18 1.96 -14.59 -15.36
N GLY A 19 1.06 -14.07 -14.54
CA GLY A 19 -0.24 -14.69 -14.24
C GLY A 19 -0.18 -15.71 -13.09
N GLY A 20 -1.32 -16.29 -12.76
CA GLY A 20 -1.45 -17.28 -11.70
C GLY A 20 -2.04 -16.71 -10.40
N THR A 21 -2.13 -17.57 -9.39
CA THR A 21 -2.72 -17.24 -8.09
C THR A 21 -1.72 -16.52 -7.21
N ILE A 22 -2.19 -15.52 -6.47
CA ILE A 22 -1.42 -14.81 -5.45
C ILE A 22 -1.38 -15.68 -4.20
N ASP A 23 -0.21 -15.77 -3.57
CA ASP A 23 -0.04 -16.51 -2.33
C ASP A 23 -0.79 -15.80 -1.19
N GLN A 24 -1.68 -16.51 -0.52
CA GLN A 24 -2.53 -16.00 0.54
C GLN A 24 -2.40 -16.86 1.79
N ILE A 25 -2.41 -16.22 2.95
CA ILE A 25 -2.44 -16.89 4.26
C ILE A 25 -3.32 -16.13 5.23
N ASP A 26 -3.74 -16.78 6.31
CA ASP A 26 -4.30 -16.15 7.49
C ASP A 26 -3.16 -15.80 8.47
N ALA A 27 -2.80 -14.53 8.52
CA ALA A 27 -1.69 -14.05 9.35
C ALA A 27 -2.18 -13.59 10.73
N PRO A 28 -1.49 -13.94 11.84
CA PRO A 28 -1.81 -13.42 13.16
C PRO A 28 -1.58 -11.91 13.21
N VAL A 29 -2.49 -11.16 13.87
CA VAL A 29 -2.48 -9.71 13.94
C VAL A 29 -1.87 -9.23 15.26
N ALA A 30 -1.09 -8.17 15.21
CA ALA A 30 -0.55 -7.52 16.39
C ALA A 30 -1.66 -6.85 17.23
N VAL A 31 -1.34 -6.53 18.47
CA VAL A 31 -2.25 -5.86 19.40
C VAL A 31 -2.54 -4.43 18.97
N SER A 32 -3.73 -3.91 19.31
CA SER A 32 -4.12 -2.50 19.13
C SER A 32 -3.94 -2.00 17.69
N GLN A 33 -4.27 -2.85 16.70
CA GLN A 33 -4.21 -2.49 15.29
C GLN A 33 -5.60 -2.16 14.75
N THR A 34 -5.67 -1.21 13.83
CA THR A 34 -6.82 -1.00 12.95
C THR A 34 -6.35 -1.16 11.51
N ILE A 35 -6.56 -2.32 10.95
CA ILE A 35 -6.15 -2.69 9.60
C ILE A 35 -7.37 -2.70 8.70
N ASN A 36 -7.28 -2.05 7.54
CA ASN A 36 -8.31 -2.05 6.51
C ASN A 36 -7.88 -2.91 5.34
N LYS A 37 -8.84 -3.37 4.55
CA LYS A 37 -8.54 -4.03 3.28
C LYS A 37 -7.67 -3.14 2.39
N GLY A 38 -6.58 -3.70 1.86
CA GLY A 38 -5.61 -3.00 1.04
C GLY A 38 -4.46 -2.33 1.81
N ASP A 39 -4.46 -2.39 3.14
CA ASP A 39 -3.34 -1.89 3.94
C ASP A 39 -2.08 -2.72 3.69
N TRP A 40 -0.96 -2.02 3.54
CA TRP A 40 0.35 -2.64 3.48
C TRP A 40 0.81 -2.97 4.90
N LEU A 41 1.26 -4.19 5.07
CA LEU A 41 1.57 -4.77 6.36
C LEU A 41 3.06 -5.11 6.47
N LYS A 42 3.61 -4.87 7.66
CA LYS A 42 4.92 -5.35 8.07
C LYS A 42 4.78 -6.53 9.03
N LEU A 43 5.83 -7.35 9.10
CA LEU A 43 5.93 -8.39 10.13
C LEU A 43 6.63 -7.82 11.36
N SER A 44 6.01 -7.98 12.53
CA SER A 44 6.57 -7.58 13.82
C SER A 44 6.36 -8.70 14.83
N SER A 45 7.43 -9.31 15.32
CA SER A 45 7.37 -10.43 16.29
C SER A 45 6.43 -11.56 15.86
N GLY A 46 6.47 -11.94 14.57
CA GLY A 46 5.63 -13.00 14.01
C GLY A 46 4.17 -12.62 13.77
N LYS A 47 3.80 -11.37 13.96
CA LYS A 47 2.44 -10.84 13.76
C LYS A 47 2.44 -9.70 12.74
N VAL A 48 1.34 -9.55 12.00
CA VAL A 48 1.21 -8.44 11.06
C VAL A 48 0.71 -7.18 11.76
N ALA A 49 1.29 -6.04 11.35
CA ALA A 49 0.89 -4.70 11.77
C ALA A 49 0.90 -3.77 10.56
N GLN A 50 0.25 -2.62 10.63
CA GLN A 50 0.35 -1.60 9.59
C GLN A 50 1.81 -1.20 9.36
N ALA A 51 2.25 -1.19 8.09
CA ALA A 51 3.58 -0.73 7.71
C ALA A 51 3.70 0.80 7.79
N ILE A 52 2.61 1.51 7.53
CA ILE A 52 2.54 2.97 7.56
C ILE A 52 1.26 3.37 8.29
N THR A 53 1.36 4.28 9.25
CA THR A 53 0.19 4.89 9.89
C THR A 53 -0.16 6.18 9.13
N LYS A 54 -1.44 6.37 8.80
CA LYS A 54 -1.89 7.58 8.09
C LYS A 54 -1.66 8.83 8.93
N GLY A 55 -1.24 9.90 8.25
CA GLY A 55 -1.08 11.24 8.82
C GLY A 55 -2.37 12.05 8.86
N GLY A 56 -2.23 13.36 9.04
CA GLY A 56 -3.32 14.32 9.01
C GLY A 56 -3.85 14.61 7.60
N ALA A 57 -4.96 15.36 7.53
CA ALA A 57 -5.57 15.81 6.28
C ALA A 57 -4.59 16.63 5.43
N GLY A 58 -4.60 16.42 4.12
CA GLY A 58 -3.72 17.10 3.17
C GLY A 58 -2.26 16.67 3.22
N SER A 59 -1.92 15.60 3.94
CA SER A 59 -0.53 15.16 4.11
C SER A 59 -0.24 13.83 3.41
N ILE A 60 1.04 13.60 3.14
CA ILE A 60 1.57 12.29 2.80
C ILE A 60 2.45 11.79 3.95
N THR A 61 2.33 10.51 4.28
CA THR A 61 3.23 9.81 5.20
C THR A 61 3.94 8.72 4.41
N LEU A 62 5.28 8.78 4.38
CA LEU A 62 6.10 7.79 3.68
C LEU A 62 6.42 6.59 4.59
N ALA A 63 6.61 5.42 3.99
CA ALA A 63 7.19 4.27 4.65
C ALA A 63 8.63 4.58 5.09
N ALA A 64 9.13 3.88 6.10
CA ALA A 64 10.55 3.90 6.43
C ALA A 64 11.39 3.28 5.30
N ALA A 65 12.70 3.54 5.26
CA ALA A 65 13.60 3.02 4.22
C ALA A 65 13.66 1.48 4.17
N SER A 66 13.45 0.81 5.31
CA SER A 66 13.37 -0.66 5.40
C SER A 66 12.14 -1.02 6.22
N PRO A 67 10.94 -0.92 5.64
CA PRO A 67 9.69 -1.03 6.39
C PRO A 67 9.36 -2.47 6.82
N GLY A 68 10.12 -3.48 6.36
CA GLY A 68 9.82 -4.88 6.61
C GLY A 68 8.48 -5.31 6.00
N LEU A 69 8.22 -4.89 4.76
CA LEU A 69 6.98 -5.21 4.04
C LEU A 69 6.82 -6.73 3.93
N TYR A 70 5.65 -7.21 4.31
CA TYR A 70 5.35 -8.63 4.36
C TYR A 70 4.16 -9.02 3.50
N ALA A 71 3.06 -8.27 3.59
CA ALA A 71 1.81 -8.61 2.95
C ALA A 71 0.92 -7.38 2.68
N VAL A 72 -0.16 -7.58 1.93
CA VAL A 72 -1.28 -6.64 1.80
C VAL A 72 -2.54 -7.28 2.38
N ALA A 73 -3.28 -6.54 3.17
CA ALA A 73 -4.51 -7.00 3.81
C ALA A 73 -5.62 -7.25 2.78
N LEU A 74 -6.22 -8.44 2.80
CA LEU A 74 -7.36 -8.80 1.96
C LEU A 74 -8.70 -8.55 2.66
N GLY A 75 -8.68 -8.29 3.96
CA GLY A 75 -9.82 -7.94 4.79
C GLY A 75 -9.50 -6.84 5.78
N GLY A 76 -10.46 -6.50 6.65
CA GLY A 76 -10.27 -5.55 7.74
C GLY A 76 -10.36 -6.23 9.11
N ILE A 77 -9.66 -5.67 10.10
CA ILE A 77 -9.74 -6.06 11.50
C ILE A 77 -9.32 -4.89 12.40
N THR A 78 -10.01 -4.73 13.53
CA THR A 78 -9.53 -3.89 14.64
C THR A 78 -9.30 -4.80 15.83
N THR A 79 -8.09 -4.76 16.41
CA THR A 79 -7.73 -5.60 17.57
C THR A 79 -7.58 -4.79 18.84
N ASP A 80 -7.91 -5.42 19.97
CA ASP A 80 -7.71 -4.88 21.33
C ASP A 80 -6.24 -5.03 21.80
N ALA A 81 -6.00 -4.75 23.08
CA ALA A 81 -4.69 -4.87 23.72
C ALA A 81 -4.18 -6.34 23.82
N ASN A 82 -5.04 -7.32 23.58
CA ASN A 82 -4.69 -8.75 23.57
C ASN A 82 -4.52 -9.29 22.14
N GLY A 83 -4.79 -8.48 21.10
CA GLY A 83 -4.75 -8.89 19.72
C GLY A 83 -6.02 -9.61 19.25
N ILE A 84 -7.13 -9.45 19.97
CA ILE A 84 -8.43 -10.06 19.66
C ILE A 84 -9.28 -9.03 18.93
N ALA A 85 -10.01 -9.45 17.90
CA ALA A 85 -10.91 -8.59 17.14
C ALA A 85 -12.00 -7.97 18.04
N THR A 86 -12.18 -6.65 17.93
CA THR A 86 -13.16 -5.89 18.75
C THR A 86 -14.60 -6.00 18.26
N ASP A 87 -14.82 -6.69 17.12
CA ASP A 87 -16.14 -6.92 16.52
C ASP A 87 -16.93 -8.07 17.17
N GLY A 88 -16.41 -8.64 18.26
CA GLY A 88 -17.02 -9.75 18.99
C GLY A 88 -16.84 -11.14 18.35
N THR A 89 -16.13 -11.24 17.22
CA THR A 89 -15.88 -12.53 16.54
C THR A 89 -14.79 -13.36 17.20
N GLY A 90 -13.98 -12.77 18.07
CA GLY A 90 -12.82 -13.45 18.68
C GLY A 90 -11.68 -13.74 17.72
N ARG A 91 -11.70 -13.22 16.46
CA ARG A 91 -10.63 -13.43 15.48
C ARG A 91 -9.31 -12.84 15.97
N THR A 92 -8.22 -13.53 15.67
CA THR A 92 -6.85 -13.09 15.95
C THR A 92 -6.01 -13.06 14.68
N THR A 93 -6.60 -13.45 13.55
CA THR A 93 -5.94 -13.55 12.24
C THR A 93 -6.66 -12.72 11.18
N LEU A 94 -5.95 -12.41 10.11
CA LEU A 94 -6.42 -11.65 8.97
C LEU A 94 -5.96 -12.31 7.68
N PRO A 95 -6.83 -12.51 6.67
CA PRO A 95 -6.40 -12.96 5.35
C PRO A 95 -5.53 -11.89 4.68
N VAL A 96 -4.35 -12.30 4.21
CA VAL A 96 -3.37 -11.40 3.58
C VAL A 96 -2.81 -12.02 2.31
N ALA A 97 -2.45 -11.16 1.34
CA ALA A 97 -1.67 -11.53 0.16
C ALA A 97 -0.18 -11.28 0.46
N LEU A 98 0.64 -12.32 0.31
CA LEU A 98 2.08 -12.23 0.58
C LEU A 98 2.79 -11.40 -0.50
N LEU A 99 3.76 -10.60 -0.07
CA LEU A 99 4.63 -9.82 -0.93
C LEU A 99 5.89 -10.62 -1.25
N ASN A 100 5.97 -11.18 -2.45
CA ASN A 100 7.13 -11.90 -2.97
C ASN A 100 7.69 -11.20 -4.23
N ASP A 101 8.70 -11.80 -4.88
CA ASP A 101 9.34 -11.22 -6.08
C ASP A 101 8.41 -11.08 -7.27
N ASP A 102 7.35 -11.89 -7.30
CA ASP A 102 6.37 -11.93 -8.38
C ASP A 102 5.10 -11.12 -8.09
N THR A 103 4.98 -10.54 -6.89
CA THR A 103 3.79 -9.76 -6.50
C THR A 103 3.91 -8.35 -7.05
N GLU A 104 2.98 -7.96 -7.89
CA GLU A 104 2.85 -6.61 -8.44
C GLU A 104 1.54 -5.97 -7.97
N ILE A 105 1.59 -4.70 -7.62
CA ILE A 105 0.47 -3.96 -7.03
C ILE A 105 0.26 -2.66 -7.80
N MET A 106 -0.98 -2.36 -8.12
CA MET A 106 -1.34 -1.10 -8.78
C MET A 106 -1.52 -0.01 -7.72
N LEU A 107 -0.78 1.07 -7.86
CA LEU A 107 -0.86 2.25 -6.99
C LEU A 107 -1.09 3.52 -7.80
N GLY A 108 -1.72 4.51 -7.16
CA GLY A 108 -1.76 5.88 -7.67
C GLY A 108 -0.38 6.55 -7.58
N LEU A 109 -0.09 7.44 -8.51
CA LEU A 109 1.08 8.32 -8.47
C LEU A 109 0.84 9.51 -7.56
N TYR A 110 1.86 9.92 -6.83
CA TYR A 110 1.86 11.15 -6.04
C TYR A 110 3.15 11.93 -6.21
N SER A 111 3.03 13.23 -6.37
CA SER A 111 4.12 14.20 -6.23
C SER A 111 3.60 15.46 -5.53
N ALA A 112 4.44 16.08 -4.71
CA ALA A 112 4.16 17.40 -4.14
C ALA A 112 4.02 18.48 -5.25
N THR A 113 4.67 18.26 -6.39
CA THR A 113 4.50 19.07 -7.60
C THR A 113 3.55 18.32 -8.56
N PRO A 114 2.29 18.75 -8.70
CA PRO A 114 1.28 18.00 -9.48
C PRO A 114 1.69 17.64 -10.90
N ALA A 115 2.43 18.51 -11.59
CA ALA A 115 2.93 18.25 -12.93
C ALA A 115 3.85 17.02 -13.02
N ASN A 116 4.48 16.60 -11.91
CA ASN A 116 5.34 15.43 -11.84
C ASN A 116 4.58 14.14 -11.44
N SER A 117 3.28 14.24 -11.17
CA SER A 117 2.44 13.09 -10.82
C SER A 117 1.82 12.42 -12.05
N THR A 118 2.32 12.69 -13.25
CA THR A 118 1.81 12.08 -14.46
C THR A 118 2.46 10.72 -14.70
N GLN A 119 1.70 9.81 -15.26
CA GLN A 119 2.21 8.51 -15.67
C GLN A 119 3.29 8.63 -16.76
N GLY A 120 3.22 9.68 -17.60
CA GLY A 120 4.25 10.01 -18.58
C GLY A 120 5.60 10.29 -17.93
N THR A 121 5.62 11.10 -16.87
CA THR A 121 6.83 11.42 -16.10
C THR A 121 7.39 10.18 -15.38
N ALA A 122 6.54 9.43 -14.67
CA ALA A 122 6.97 8.22 -13.98
C ALA A 122 7.40 7.11 -14.96
N GLY A 123 6.74 7.01 -16.09
CA GLY A 123 6.99 5.95 -17.06
C GLY A 123 8.35 6.00 -17.75
N THR A 124 9.06 7.13 -17.71
CA THR A 124 10.46 7.22 -18.15
C THR A 124 11.42 6.53 -17.18
N ASN A 125 10.95 6.22 -15.97
CA ASN A 125 11.73 5.66 -14.89
C ASN A 125 11.33 4.20 -14.57
N VAL A 126 10.80 3.44 -15.53
CA VAL A 126 10.54 2.00 -15.35
C VAL A 126 11.83 1.30 -14.94
N GLY A 127 11.77 0.50 -13.86
CA GLY A 127 12.92 -0.13 -13.21
C GLY A 127 13.56 0.71 -12.11
N ALA A 128 13.25 2.01 -11.99
CA ALA A 128 13.73 2.84 -10.89
C ALA A 128 12.96 2.57 -9.59
N SER A 129 13.55 2.97 -8.49
CA SER A 129 13.02 2.79 -7.13
C SER A 129 12.38 4.06 -6.61
N PHE A 130 11.27 3.91 -5.88
CA PHE A 130 10.43 4.99 -5.38
C PHE A 130 9.92 4.71 -3.97
N ASP A 131 9.42 5.76 -3.31
CA ASP A 131 8.86 5.65 -1.97
C ASP A 131 7.41 5.13 -2.02
N LEU A 132 7.03 4.32 -1.03
CA LEU A 132 5.63 3.99 -0.71
C LEU A 132 5.10 5.00 0.28
N GLY A 133 3.89 5.50 0.07
CA GLY A 133 3.26 6.43 1.00
C GLY A 133 1.75 6.23 1.14
N ILE A 134 1.18 6.85 2.17
CA ILE A 134 -0.25 7.08 2.31
C ILE A 134 -0.50 8.58 2.11
N PHE A 135 -1.31 8.92 1.13
CA PHE A 135 -1.82 10.27 0.95
C PHE A 135 -3.21 10.39 1.56
N VAL A 136 -3.39 11.38 2.43
CA VAL A 136 -4.69 11.74 3.03
C VAL A 136 -5.18 13.02 2.39
N SER A 137 -6.33 12.98 1.73
CA SER A 137 -6.92 14.16 1.10
C SER A 137 -7.36 15.19 2.14
N ALA A 138 -7.26 16.47 1.79
CA ALA A 138 -7.84 17.57 2.58
C ALA A 138 -9.37 17.69 2.41
N ALA A 139 -9.97 16.91 1.50
CA ALA A 139 -11.41 16.91 1.29
C ALA A 139 -12.18 16.40 2.52
N ALA A 140 -13.46 16.77 2.61
CA ALA A 140 -14.34 16.34 3.69
C ALA A 140 -14.32 14.81 3.86
N GLY A 141 -14.18 14.33 5.10
CA GLY A 141 -14.05 12.93 5.44
C GLY A 141 -12.65 12.36 5.30
N ASN A 142 -11.66 13.18 4.91
CA ASN A 142 -10.25 12.82 4.78
C ASN A 142 -10.02 11.45 4.11
N PRO A 143 -10.54 11.23 2.88
CA PRO A 143 -10.30 10.00 2.17
C PRO A 143 -8.79 9.83 1.91
N TRP A 144 -8.31 8.61 2.01
CA TRP A 144 -6.89 8.31 1.89
C TRP A 144 -6.65 7.13 0.94
N THR A 145 -5.43 7.05 0.43
CA THR A 145 -5.01 5.96 -0.46
C THR A 145 -3.50 5.73 -0.36
N TYR A 146 -3.09 4.50 -0.64
CA TYR A 146 -1.69 4.20 -0.87
C TYR A 146 -1.25 4.73 -2.23
N VAL A 147 -0.04 5.26 -2.27
CA VAL A 147 0.54 5.89 -3.47
C VAL A 147 2.00 5.51 -3.63
N MET A 148 2.47 5.49 -4.87
CA MET A 148 3.90 5.57 -5.18
C MET A 148 4.26 7.06 -5.23
N SER A 149 5.09 7.52 -4.30
CA SER A 149 5.64 8.88 -4.34
C SER A 149 6.81 8.92 -5.32
N VAL A 150 6.89 9.98 -6.12
CA VAL A 150 8.02 10.17 -7.07
C VAL A 150 9.34 10.55 -6.38
N THR A 151 9.37 10.55 -5.04
CA THR A 151 10.60 10.70 -4.25
C THR A 151 11.34 9.38 -4.10
N THR A 152 12.60 9.45 -3.71
CA THR A 152 13.49 8.29 -3.53
C THR A 152 14.19 8.30 -2.17
N THR A 153 13.65 9.04 -1.21
CA THR A 153 14.28 9.25 0.12
C THR A 153 14.31 7.97 0.95
N ALA A 154 13.24 7.17 0.84
CA ALA A 154 13.06 5.91 1.57
C ALA A 154 12.56 4.83 0.60
N ALA A 155 13.24 4.70 -0.55
CA ALA A 155 12.80 3.85 -1.64
C ALA A 155 12.56 2.40 -1.20
N CYS A 156 11.33 1.93 -1.41
CA CYS A 156 10.90 0.56 -1.08
C CYS A 156 10.09 -0.11 -2.19
N LEU A 157 9.84 0.59 -3.29
CA LEU A 157 9.11 0.11 -4.47
C LEU A 157 9.97 0.21 -5.72
N THR A 158 9.80 -0.72 -6.66
CA THR A 158 10.28 -0.60 -8.04
C THR A 158 9.09 -0.37 -8.96
N LEU A 159 9.17 0.62 -9.84
CA LEU A 159 8.20 0.82 -10.91
C LEU A 159 8.36 -0.28 -11.97
N VAL A 160 7.30 -1.05 -12.22
CA VAL A 160 7.30 -2.16 -13.17
C VAL A 160 6.78 -1.71 -14.54
N GLU A 161 5.61 -1.11 -14.55
CA GLU A 161 4.98 -0.63 -15.80
C GLU A 161 3.91 0.43 -15.53
N LYS A 162 3.50 1.13 -16.59
CA LYS A 162 2.33 2.01 -16.56
C LYS A 162 1.06 1.16 -16.62
N SER A 163 0.02 1.59 -15.90
CA SER A 163 -1.29 0.99 -16.09
C SER A 163 -1.90 1.45 -17.43
N ILE A 164 -2.46 0.51 -18.17
CA ILE A 164 -3.21 0.80 -19.40
C ILE A 164 -4.54 1.52 -19.13
N GLU A 165 -4.99 1.53 -17.89
CA GLU A 165 -6.22 2.21 -17.45
C GLU A 165 -6.04 3.72 -17.29
N SER A 166 -4.80 4.23 -17.41
CA SER A 166 -4.47 5.64 -17.28
C SER A 166 -3.76 6.14 -18.54
N SER A 167 -4.08 7.37 -18.97
CA SER A 167 -3.32 8.01 -20.04
C SER A 167 -1.95 8.47 -19.55
N SER A 168 -0.98 8.61 -20.45
CA SER A 168 0.38 9.07 -20.09
C SER A 168 0.43 10.49 -19.49
N ASN A 169 -0.58 11.29 -19.77
CA ASN A 169 -0.69 12.69 -19.31
C ASN A 169 -1.69 12.85 -18.15
N GLU A 170 -2.28 11.74 -17.68
CA GLU A 170 -3.22 11.79 -16.57
C GLU A 170 -2.49 12.10 -15.27
N GLN A 171 -2.87 13.19 -14.65
CA GLN A 171 -2.39 13.56 -13.32
C GLN A 171 -2.92 12.55 -12.29
N TYR A 172 -2.06 12.06 -11.41
CA TYR A 172 -2.38 11.00 -10.44
C TYR A 172 -2.82 9.69 -11.09
N GLY A 173 -2.29 9.36 -12.26
CA GLY A 173 -2.51 8.09 -12.95
C GLY A 173 -2.02 6.89 -12.14
N PHE A 174 -2.29 5.69 -12.64
CA PHE A 174 -1.93 4.46 -11.97
C PHE A 174 -0.69 3.81 -12.60
N VAL A 175 0.08 3.15 -11.75
CA VAL A 175 1.27 2.38 -12.14
C VAL A 175 1.30 1.04 -11.42
N TRP A 176 1.93 0.05 -12.05
CA TRP A 176 2.26 -1.21 -11.42
C TRP A 176 3.63 -1.12 -10.77
N VAL A 177 3.70 -1.51 -9.50
CA VAL A 177 4.92 -1.51 -8.70
C VAL A 177 5.13 -2.87 -8.06
N LYS A 178 6.35 -3.17 -7.69
CA LYS A 178 6.69 -4.29 -6.81
C LYS A 178 7.53 -3.81 -5.63
N PRO A 179 7.42 -4.44 -4.45
CA PRO A 179 8.33 -4.15 -3.35
C PRO A 179 9.77 -4.48 -3.71
N LEU A 180 10.71 -3.62 -3.34
CA LEU A 180 12.13 -3.95 -3.39
C LEU A 180 12.43 -5.12 -2.44
N ALA A 181 13.37 -5.99 -2.83
CA ALA A 181 13.82 -7.09 -1.98
C ALA A 181 14.25 -6.57 -0.59
N ALA A 182 15.11 -5.55 -0.55
CA ALA A 182 15.59 -4.94 0.70
C ALA A 182 14.50 -4.30 1.59
N ALA A 183 13.31 -4.02 1.03
CA ALA A 183 12.18 -3.46 1.77
C ALA A 183 11.27 -4.54 2.39
N ARG A 184 11.47 -5.81 2.03
CA ARG A 184 10.66 -6.95 2.49
C ARG A 184 11.29 -7.65 3.69
N VAL A 185 10.47 -8.40 4.43
CA VAL A 185 10.95 -9.29 5.49
C VAL A 185 11.64 -10.49 4.86
N GLY A 186 12.82 -10.82 5.35
CA GLY A 186 13.55 -12.03 4.95
C GLY A 186 14.32 -11.90 3.63
N ALA A 187 14.60 -10.67 3.18
CA ALA A 187 15.49 -10.42 2.05
C ALA A 187 16.95 -10.33 2.51
#